data_c07248b8a351c06f540cfa91c0a9f46e
#
_entry.id   c07248b8a351c06f540cfa91c0a9f46e
#
_cell.length_a   1.000
_cell.length_b   1.000
_cell.length_c   1.000
_cell.angle_alpha   90.00
_cell.angle_beta   90.00
_cell.angle_gamma   90.00
#
_symmetry.space_group_name_H-M   'P 1'
#
loop_
_entity.id
_entity.type
_entity.pdbx_description
1 polymer ?
#
loop_
_entity_poly.entity_id
_entity_poly.type
_entity_poly.pdbx_seq_one_letter_code
_entity_poly.pdbx_strand_id
1 'polypeptide(L)'
;MKKIMILGASILQLPAIKKAKEMGLEVVVVDMNPDAVSFQTEGIEKEIISTIDIPEIVKAAKRHSIDGIMTLATDMPMRAVAAVAKEMNLIGISADTAVKATNKAEMRNALKKAGVPIPVFYKVSTKEEYLEAVGKIKEAGYRCIIKPADNSGSRGIDLLKDYNSETVEKAYNYSKESSRSGDLMVEEYMEGPEVSVETLSVNGVCHVIQITDKLTTDAPYFVEMGHSQPSGHTEEIKKQIAKVAIAANHAIGISNGPSHTEIKITKDGPKVVELGARLGGDNITTYLTPLSTGVDMVESCIRIALGETADLEPKFHKASAIRYFRVCLLYTSP
;
A
#
# COMPACT_ATOMS: atom_id res chain seq x y z
N MET A 1 -13.78 28.40 -0.39
CA MET A 1 -13.26 27.33 0.51
C MET A 1 -12.71 26.25 -0.41
N LYS A 2 -11.55 25.64 -0.09
CA LYS A 2 -11.03 24.52 -0.91
C LYS A 2 -11.86 23.26 -0.68
N LYS A 3 -11.97 22.42 -1.72
CA LYS A 3 -12.76 21.20 -1.73
C LYS A 3 -11.88 20.00 -2.05
N ILE A 4 -11.97 18.93 -1.24
CA ILE A 4 -11.22 17.69 -1.45
C ILE A 4 -12.17 16.52 -1.68
N MET A 5 -11.84 15.66 -2.63
CA MET A 5 -12.52 14.38 -2.86
C MET A 5 -11.74 13.24 -2.21
N ILE A 6 -12.42 12.41 -1.43
CA ILE A 6 -11.85 11.24 -0.77
C ILE A 6 -12.53 9.98 -1.33
N LEU A 7 -11.73 9.10 -1.94
CA LEU A 7 -12.22 7.83 -2.50
C LEU A 7 -12.18 6.74 -1.44
N GLY A 8 -13.35 6.16 -1.19
CA GLY A 8 -13.65 5.20 -0.14
C GLY A 8 -14.35 5.86 1.05
N ALA A 9 -15.32 5.16 1.62
CA ALA A 9 -16.12 5.61 2.76
C ALA A 9 -16.18 4.57 3.90
N SER A 10 -15.24 3.62 3.93
CA SER A 10 -15.14 2.65 5.03
C SER A 10 -14.60 3.31 6.30
N ILE A 11 -14.54 2.55 7.38
CA ILE A 11 -13.93 2.99 8.64
C ILE A 11 -12.47 3.43 8.46
N LEU A 12 -11.77 2.90 7.46
CA LEU A 12 -10.37 3.22 7.20
C LEU A 12 -10.18 4.62 6.62
N GLN A 13 -11.14 5.15 5.84
CA GLN A 13 -11.09 6.50 5.29
C GLN A 13 -11.67 7.56 6.22
N LEU A 14 -12.44 7.16 7.25
CA LEU A 14 -13.06 8.08 8.20
C LEU A 14 -12.07 9.08 8.84
N PRO A 15 -10.83 8.70 9.21
CA PRO A 15 -9.85 9.66 9.74
C PRO A 15 -9.51 10.78 8.76
N ALA A 16 -9.38 10.48 7.46
CA ALA A 16 -9.10 11.51 6.44
C ALA A 16 -10.29 12.46 6.24
N ILE A 17 -11.52 11.93 6.27
CA ILE A 17 -12.75 12.72 6.14
C ILE A 17 -12.89 13.67 7.34
N LYS A 18 -12.68 13.17 8.56
CA LYS A 18 -12.72 13.99 9.78
C LYS A 18 -11.64 15.07 9.76
N LYS A 19 -10.40 14.71 9.42
CA LYS A 19 -9.29 15.64 9.34
C LYS A 19 -9.55 16.74 8.31
N ALA A 20 -10.05 16.43 7.12
CA ALA A 20 -10.40 17.42 6.11
C ALA A 20 -11.48 18.40 6.62
N LYS A 21 -12.47 17.90 7.35
CA LYS A 21 -13.50 18.75 8.01
C LYS A 21 -12.88 19.65 9.09
N GLU A 22 -12.00 19.11 9.94
CA GLU A 22 -11.27 19.90 10.97
C GLU A 22 -10.43 21.00 10.35
N MET A 23 -9.86 20.77 9.16
CA MET A 23 -9.13 21.77 8.37
C MET A 23 -10.04 22.82 7.70
N GLY A 24 -11.36 22.73 7.87
CA GLY A 24 -12.32 23.65 7.28
C GLY A 24 -12.54 23.47 5.78
N LEU A 25 -12.27 22.27 5.24
CA LEU A 25 -12.47 21.97 3.82
C LEU A 25 -13.93 21.53 3.55
N GLU A 26 -14.39 21.76 2.32
CA GLU A 26 -15.53 21.05 1.77
C GLU A 26 -15.07 19.65 1.36
N VAL A 27 -15.86 18.62 1.70
CA VAL A 27 -15.46 17.22 1.50
C VAL A 27 -16.49 16.48 0.67
N VAL A 28 -16.05 15.91 -0.44
CA VAL A 28 -16.80 14.97 -1.27
C VAL A 28 -16.27 13.56 -0.99
N VAL A 29 -17.15 12.65 -0.61
CA VAL A 29 -16.80 11.27 -0.30
C VAL A 29 -17.46 10.34 -1.31
N VAL A 30 -16.66 9.41 -1.86
CA VAL A 30 -17.09 8.51 -2.94
C VAL A 30 -16.98 7.06 -2.49
N ASP A 31 -18.08 6.32 -2.54
CA ASP A 31 -18.08 4.87 -2.32
C ASP A 31 -19.29 4.23 -3.04
N MET A 32 -19.15 2.99 -3.46
CA MET A 32 -20.27 2.27 -4.09
C MET A 32 -21.32 1.76 -3.11
N ASN A 33 -20.96 1.64 -1.82
CA ASN A 33 -21.86 1.21 -0.77
C ASN A 33 -22.60 2.43 -0.18
N PRO A 34 -23.91 2.60 -0.40
CA PRO A 34 -24.66 3.73 0.14
C PRO A 34 -24.73 3.75 1.67
N ASP A 35 -24.52 2.59 2.31
CA ASP A 35 -24.53 2.43 3.77
C ASP A 35 -23.13 2.49 4.39
N ALA A 36 -22.12 2.94 3.64
CA ALA A 36 -20.76 3.04 4.14
C ALA A 36 -20.70 3.93 5.39
N VAL A 37 -19.94 3.48 6.42
CA VAL A 37 -19.93 4.09 7.75
C VAL A 37 -19.55 5.58 7.72
N SER A 38 -18.64 5.98 6.84
CA SER A 38 -18.19 7.38 6.74
C SER A 38 -19.25 8.30 6.13
N PHE A 39 -20.26 7.77 5.45
CA PHE A 39 -21.40 8.56 4.98
C PHE A 39 -22.31 9.08 6.10
N GLN A 40 -22.12 8.62 7.34
CA GLN A 40 -22.79 9.17 8.52
C GLN A 40 -22.16 10.49 9.00
N THR A 41 -21.02 10.90 8.41
CA THR A 41 -20.37 12.17 8.77
C THR A 41 -21.22 13.35 8.27
N GLU A 42 -21.53 14.27 9.17
CA GLU A 42 -22.33 15.45 8.83
C GLU A 42 -21.55 16.45 7.96
N GLY A 43 -22.25 17.13 7.06
CA GLY A 43 -21.68 18.20 6.23
C GLY A 43 -20.65 17.73 5.21
N ILE A 44 -20.81 16.53 4.67
CA ILE A 44 -20.08 16.02 3.50
C ILE A 44 -21.03 15.90 2.30
N GLU A 45 -20.48 16.00 1.11
CA GLU A 45 -21.17 15.63 -0.13
C GLU A 45 -20.88 14.14 -0.43
N LYS A 46 -21.91 13.40 -0.88
CA LYS A 46 -21.82 11.93 -1.09
C LYS A 46 -22.01 11.60 -2.54
N GLU A 47 -21.17 10.74 -3.08
CA GLU A 47 -21.28 10.16 -4.42
C GLU A 47 -21.28 8.64 -4.33
N ILE A 48 -22.36 8.03 -4.81
CA ILE A 48 -22.53 6.57 -4.82
C ILE A 48 -21.95 6.02 -6.14
N ILE A 49 -20.63 5.90 -6.19
CA ILE A 49 -19.87 5.49 -7.37
C ILE A 49 -18.81 4.49 -6.92
N SER A 50 -18.54 3.47 -7.74
CA SER A 50 -17.42 2.57 -7.50
C SER A 50 -16.10 3.33 -7.59
N THR A 51 -15.21 3.18 -6.60
CA THR A 51 -13.91 3.87 -6.56
C THR A 51 -12.94 3.46 -7.68
N ILE A 52 -13.32 2.49 -8.50
CA ILE A 52 -12.58 2.06 -9.70
C ILE A 52 -13.29 2.45 -11.01
N ASP A 53 -14.45 3.08 -10.95
CA ASP A 53 -15.14 3.63 -12.11
C ASP A 53 -14.56 5.00 -12.47
N ILE A 54 -13.44 4.97 -13.18
CA ILE A 54 -12.68 6.19 -13.51
C ILE A 54 -13.53 7.21 -14.26
N PRO A 55 -14.32 6.88 -15.30
CA PRO A 55 -15.15 7.85 -16.02
C PRO A 55 -16.16 8.57 -15.12
N GLU A 56 -16.86 7.86 -14.26
CA GLU A 56 -17.87 8.47 -13.38
C GLU A 56 -17.22 9.30 -12.26
N ILE A 57 -16.08 8.86 -11.71
CA ILE A 57 -15.32 9.65 -10.73
C ILE A 57 -14.81 10.97 -11.34
N VAL A 58 -14.28 10.93 -12.56
CA VAL A 58 -13.85 12.16 -13.27
C VAL A 58 -15.02 13.11 -13.49
N LYS A 59 -16.20 12.61 -13.88
CA LYS A 59 -17.40 13.43 -14.02
C LYS A 59 -17.83 14.04 -12.67
N ALA A 60 -17.84 13.26 -11.61
CA ALA A 60 -18.17 13.73 -10.26
C ALA A 60 -17.16 14.81 -9.80
N ALA A 61 -15.86 14.57 -9.98
CA ALA A 61 -14.81 15.52 -9.62
C ALA A 61 -14.97 16.87 -10.32
N LYS A 62 -15.26 16.85 -11.62
CA LYS A 62 -15.55 18.08 -12.40
C LYS A 62 -16.84 18.77 -11.93
N ARG A 63 -17.91 18.02 -11.65
CA ARG A 63 -19.19 18.56 -11.16
C ARG A 63 -19.02 19.28 -9.82
N HIS A 64 -18.21 18.72 -8.92
CA HIS A 64 -17.92 19.30 -7.62
C HIS A 64 -16.83 20.36 -7.64
N SER A 65 -16.10 20.53 -8.77
CA SER A 65 -15.00 21.50 -8.90
C SER A 65 -13.98 21.35 -7.76
N ILE A 66 -13.49 20.14 -7.54
CA ILE A 66 -12.56 19.84 -6.44
C ILE A 66 -11.17 20.44 -6.66
N ASP A 67 -10.48 20.78 -5.57
CA ASP A 67 -9.10 21.29 -5.56
C ASP A 67 -8.06 20.21 -5.27
N GLY A 68 -8.48 19.02 -4.79
CA GLY A 68 -7.59 17.90 -4.50
C GLY A 68 -8.34 16.58 -4.41
N ILE A 69 -7.62 15.48 -4.56
CA ILE A 69 -8.17 14.13 -4.47
C ILE A 69 -7.19 13.18 -3.78
N MET A 70 -7.69 12.27 -2.95
CA MET A 70 -6.89 11.26 -2.29
C MET A 70 -7.68 10.00 -1.96
N THR A 71 -6.98 8.97 -1.52
CA THR A 71 -7.51 7.81 -0.78
C THR A 71 -6.59 7.46 0.39
N LEU A 72 -7.04 6.55 1.26
CA LEU A 72 -6.28 6.06 2.41
C LEU A 72 -6.47 4.55 2.55
N ALA A 73 -5.41 3.83 2.92
CA ALA A 73 -5.41 2.41 3.26
C ALA A 73 -5.83 1.42 2.16
N THR A 74 -6.01 1.86 0.91
CA THR A 74 -6.36 0.98 -0.21
C THR A 74 -5.72 1.43 -1.51
N ASP A 75 -5.26 0.48 -2.32
CA ASP A 75 -4.57 0.74 -3.59
C ASP A 75 -5.55 0.85 -4.77
N MET A 76 -6.71 0.23 -4.66
CA MET A 76 -7.70 0.13 -5.75
C MET A 76 -8.08 1.46 -6.39
N PRO A 77 -8.30 2.57 -5.63
CA PRO A 77 -8.69 3.84 -6.19
C PRO A 77 -7.55 4.63 -6.85
N MET A 78 -6.29 4.22 -6.70
CA MET A 78 -5.14 5.06 -7.12
C MET A 78 -5.13 5.40 -8.61
N ARG A 79 -5.68 4.52 -9.47
CA ARG A 79 -5.82 4.82 -10.90
C ARG A 79 -6.85 5.91 -11.17
N ALA A 80 -7.94 5.95 -10.38
CA ALA A 80 -8.94 7.01 -10.46
C ALA A 80 -8.38 8.33 -9.91
N VAL A 81 -7.63 8.29 -8.77
CA VAL A 81 -6.92 9.46 -8.24
C VAL A 81 -6.02 10.08 -9.30
N ALA A 82 -5.19 9.27 -9.97
CA ALA A 82 -4.27 9.75 -11.01
C ALA A 82 -5.02 10.31 -12.25
N ALA A 83 -6.11 9.68 -12.66
CA ALA A 83 -6.91 10.13 -13.78
C ALA A 83 -7.57 11.49 -13.52
N VAL A 84 -8.16 11.67 -12.33
CA VAL A 84 -8.76 12.96 -11.92
C VAL A 84 -7.68 14.04 -11.79
N ALA A 85 -6.55 13.73 -11.15
CA ALA A 85 -5.45 14.68 -11.02
C ALA A 85 -4.98 15.19 -12.40
N LYS A 86 -4.84 14.30 -13.38
CA LYS A 86 -4.50 14.66 -14.76
C LYS A 86 -5.58 15.51 -15.44
N GLU A 87 -6.84 15.08 -15.37
CA GLU A 87 -7.96 15.73 -16.05
C GLU A 87 -8.29 17.14 -15.52
N MET A 88 -8.04 17.37 -14.26
CA MET A 88 -8.32 18.63 -13.59
C MET A 88 -7.06 19.47 -13.31
N ASN A 89 -5.88 18.99 -13.78
CA ASN A 89 -4.58 19.63 -13.51
C ASN A 89 -4.32 19.83 -12.01
N LEU A 90 -4.64 18.83 -11.20
CA LEU A 90 -4.40 18.81 -9.76
C LEU A 90 -3.05 18.15 -9.43
N ILE A 91 -2.56 18.37 -8.22
CA ILE A 91 -1.37 17.70 -7.72
C ILE A 91 -1.72 16.24 -7.40
N GLY A 92 -0.88 15.33 -7.85
CA GLY A 92 -1.04 13.89 -7.65
C GLY A 92 0.01 13.09 -8.41
N ILE A 93 -0.16 11.77 -8.40
CA ILE A 93 0.68 10.85 -9.16
C ILE A 93 0.23 10.76 -10.62
N SER A 94 1.16 10.39 -11.51
CA SER A 94 0.85 10.13 -12.91
C SER A 94 0.07 8.81 -13.11
N ALA A 95 -0.57 8.65 -14.27
CA ALA A 95 -1.22 7.39 -14.63
C ALA A 95 -0.23 6.22 -14.70
N ASP A 96 0.99 6.44 -15.18
CA ASP A 96 2.07 5.46 -15.21
C ASP A 96 2.50 5.04 -13.79
N THR A 97 2.67 6.02 -12.89
CA THR A 97 2.93 5.77 -11.46
C THR A 97 1.81 4.94 -10.82
N ALA A 98 0.54 5.29 -11.08
CA ALA A 98 -0.59 4.55 -10.55
C ALA A 98 -0.63 3.09 -11.02
N VAL A 99 -0.27 2.82 -12.29
CA VAL A 99 -0.15 1.45 -12.81
C VAL A 99 0.97 0.69 -12.09
N LYS A 100 2.16 1.28 -11.96
CA LYS A 100 3.30 0.67 -11.26
C LYS A 100 3.01 0.40 -9.78
N ALA A 101 2.26 1.29 -9.12
CA ALA A 101 1.89 1.14 -7.71
C ALA A 101 0.72 0.17 -7.47
N THR A 102 -0.01 -0.28 -8.50
CA THR A 102 -1.19 -1.14 -8.38
C THR A 102 -1.09 -2.47 -9.15
N ASN A 103 0.03 -2.73 -9.79
CA ASN A 103 0.30 -3.98 -10.50
C ASN A 103 1.70 -4.49 -10.13
N LYS A 104 1.77 -5.66 -9.50
CA LYS A 104 3.01 -6.23 -8.97
C LYS A 104 4.07 -6.48 -10.04
N ALA A 105 3.66 -6.86 -11.24
CA ALA A 105 4.59 -7.10 -12.35
C ALA A 105 5.22 -5.78 -12.84
N GLU A 106 4.40 -4.75 -13.04
CA GLU A 106 4.89 -3.43 -13.45
C GLU A 106 5.77 -2.79 -12.36
N MET A 107 5.38 -2.96 -11.09
CA MET A 107 6.20 -2.56 -9.95
C MET A 107 7.57 -3.25 -9.98
N ARG A 108 7.61 -4.58 -10.10
CA ARG A 108 8.86 -5.34 -10.15
C ARG A 108 9.75 -4.92 -11.31
N ASN A 109 9.17 -4.69 -12.50
CA ASN A 109 9.89 -4.22 -13.67
C ASN A 109 10.52 -2.84 -13.46
N ALA A 110 9.76 -1.91 -12.87
CA ALA A 110 10.24 -0.57 -12.58
C ALA A 110 11.38 -0.59 -11.54
N LEU A 111 11.22 -1.34 -10.44
CA LEU A 111 12.21 -1.48 -9.40
C LEU A 111 13.50 -2.16 -9.93
N LYS A 112 13.36 -3.23 -10.72
CA LYS A 112 14.51 -3.92 -11.37
C LYS A 112 15.28 -2.99 -12.28
N LYS A 113 14.58 -2.22 -13.13
CA LYS A 113 15.19 -1.26 -14.04
C LYS A 113 15.99 -0.18 -13.31
N ALA A 114 15.53 0.22 -12.12
CA ALA A 114 16.20 1.22 -11.29
C ALA A 114 17.28 0.62 -10.36
N GLY A 115 17.52 -0.70 -10.40
CA GLY A 115 18.49 -1.36 -9.53
C GLY A 115 18.10 -1.41 -8.06
N VAL A 116 16.82 -1.28 -7.74
CA VAL A 116 16.32 -1.40 -6.37
C VAL A 116 16.34 -2.88 -5.95
N PRO A 117 16.83 -3.21 -4.74
CA PRO A 117 16.82 -4.60 -4.27
C PRO A 117 15.40 -5.17 -4.15
N ILE A 118 15.16 -6.27 -4.87
CA ILE A 118 13.88 -7.00 -4.94
C ILE A 118 14.15 -8.51 -4.98
N PRO A 119 13.16 -9.39 -4.75
CA PRO A 119 13.32 -10.82 -4.95
C PRO A 119 13.53 -11.17 -6.43
N VAL A 120 14.09 -12.35 -6.69
CA VAL A 120 13.99 -12.95 -8.02
C VAL A 120 12.52 -13.19 -8.34
N PHE A 121 12.07 -12.83 -9.54
CA PHE A 121 10.67 -12.90 -9.89
C PHE A 121 10.45 -13.25 -11.36
N TYR A 122 9.29 -13.86 -11.61
CA TYR A 122 8.76 -14.15 -12.95
C TYR A 122 7.27 -13.81 -12.97
N LYS A 123 6.83 -13.00 -13.95
CA LYS A 123 5.42 -12.86 -14.29
C LYS A 123 5.06 -13.99 -15.22
N VAL A 124 3.95 -14.68 -14.97
CA VAL A 124 3.47 -15.80 -15.76
C VAL A 124 1.98 -15.68 -16.04
N SER A 125 1.55 -16.04 -17.22
CA SER A 125 0.15 -15.98 -17.70
C SER A 125 -0.40 -17.36 -18.01
N THR A 126 0.47 -18.34 -18.35
CA THR A 126 0.12 -19.72 -18.66
C THR A 126 0.65 -20.69 -17.61
N LYS A 127 0.12 -21.93 -17.62
CA LYS A 127 0.60 -22.98 -16.73
C LYS A 127 2.02 -23.44 -17.09
N GLU A 128 2.36 -23.43 -18.35
CA GLU A 128 3.68 -23.80 -18.86
C GLU A 128 4.74 -22.81 -18.35
N GLU A 129 4.48 -21.50 -18.51
CA GLU A 129 5.35 -20.44 -17.97
C GLU A 129 5.49 -20.54 -16.44
N TYR A 130 4.40 -20.89 -15.75
CA TYR A 130 4.39 -21.07 -14.31
C TYR A 130 5.34 -22.22 -13.90
N LEU A 131 5.23 -23.39 -14.53
CA LEU A 131 6.06 -24.55 -14.22
C LEU A 131 7.55 -24.26 -14.49
N GLU A 132 7.85 -23.57 -15.59
CA GLU A 132 9.19 -23.12 -15.92
C GLU A 132 9.76 -22.16 -14.86
N ALA A 133 8.96 -21.18 -14.45
CA ALA A 133 9.36 -20.20 -13.42
C ALA A 133 9.62 -20.86 -12.06
N VAL A 134 8.75 -21.78 -11.63
CA VAL A 134 8.94 -22.56 -10.40
C VAL A 134 10.25 -23.39 -10.49
N GLY A 135 10.52 -24.00 -11.63
CA GLY A 135 11.78 -24.70 -11.89
C GLY A 135 13.01 -23.80 -11.71
N LYS A 136 12.98 -22.61 -12.30
CA LYS A 136 14.07 -21.63 -12.19
C LYS A 136 14.33 -21.16 -10.74
N ILE A 137 13.28 -20.91 -9.97
CA ILE A 137 13.39 -20.55 -8.54
C ILE A 137 14.01 -21.71 -7.75
N LYS A 138 13.57 -22.95 -8.00
CA LYS A 138 14.12 -24.15 -7.38
C LYS A 138 15.60 -24.33 -7.71
N GLU A 139 15.98 -24.24 -8.99
CA GLU A 139 17.36 -24.38 -9.46
C GLU A 139 18.30 -23.32 -8.86
N ALA A 140 17.77 -22.11 -8.62
CA ALA A 140 18.50 -21.04 -7.93
C ALA A 140 18.65 -21.29 -6.41
N GLY A 141 18.08 -22.36 -5.86
CA GLY A 141 18.18 -22.74 -4.45
C GLY A 141 17.25 -21.95 -3.52
N TYR A 142 16.25 -21.24 -4.04
CA TYR A 142 15.30 -20.48 -3.24
C TYR A 142 14.03 -21.27 -2.94
N ARG A 143 13.37 -20.93 -1.84
CA ARG A 143 11.96 -21.29 -1.63
C ARG A 143 11.11 -20.42 -2.55
N CYS A 144 9.97 -20.97 -3.00
CA CYS A 144 9.11 -20.33 -3.99
C CYS A 144 7.80 -19.85 -3.37
N ILE A 145 7.45 -18.58 -3.58
CA ILE A 145 6.14 -18.02 -3.23
C ILE A 145 5.39 -17.64 -4.50
N ILE A 146 4.10 -17.98 -4.53
CA ILE A 146 3.19 -17.72 -5.65
C ILE A 146 2.17 -16.69 -5.19
N LYS A 147 1.83 -15.73 -6.05
CA LYS A 147 0.80 -14.73 -5.73
C LYS A 147 0.13 -14.16 -6.99
N PRO A 148 -1.13 -13.72 -6.91
CA PRO A 148 -1.76 -12.98 -8.01
C PRO A 148 -1.01 -11.68 -8.30
N ALA A 149 -0.92 -11.31 -9.58
CA ALA A 149 -0.25 -10.06 -9.98
C ALA A 149 -1.04 -8.80 -9.58
N ASP A 150 -2.35 -8.92 -9.37
CA ASP A 150 -3.31 -7.81 -9.27
C ASP A 150 -4.27 -7.92 -8.07
N ASN A 151 -3.87 -8.62 -7.01
CA ASN A 151 -4.64 -8.72 -5.77
C ASN A 151 -3.84 -8.18 -4.57
N SER A 152 -4.53 -7.92 -3.46
CA SER A 152 -3.99 -7.38 -2.21
C SER A 152 -4.52 -8.12 -0.97
N GLY A 153 -3.95 -7.85 0.21
CA GLY A 153 -4.41 -8.44 1.48
C GLY A 153 -4.14 -9.93 1.58
N SER A 154 -2.98 -10.39 1.14
CA SER A 154 -2.49 -11.78 1.21
C SER A 154 -3.41 -12.84 0.57
N ARG A 155 -4.41 -12.44 -0.21
CA ARG A 155 -5.34 -13.36 -0.88
C ARG A 155 -4.69 -14.01 -2.09
N GLY A 156 -4.77 -15.34 -2.16
CA GLY A 156 -4.17 -16.13 -3.25
C GLY A 156 -2.66 -16.27 -3.16
N ILE A 157 -2.05 -15.95 -2.01
CA ILE A 157 -0.62 -16.15 -1.78
C ILE A 157 -0.40 -17.56 -1.26
N ASP A 158 0.53 -18.31 -1.85
CA ASP A 158 0.95 -19.62 -1.37
C ASP A 158 2.47 -19.76 -1.38
N LEU A 159 3.01 -20.24 -0.26
CA LEU A 159 4.42 -20.59 -0.13
C LEU A 159 4.58 -22.08 -0.33
N LEU A 160 5.27 -22.51 -1.39
CA LEU A 160 5.49 -23.92 -1.66
C LEU A 160 6.22 -24.60 -0.50
N LYS A 161 5.59 -25.63 0.05
CA LYS A 161 6.18 -26.49 1.11
C LYS A 161 7.28 -27.37 0.54
N ASP A 162 7.07 -27.85 -0.66
CA ASP A 162 7.98 -28.67 -1.45
C ASP A 162 7.70 -28.44 -2.95
N TYR A 163 8.45 -29.11 -3.81
CA TYR A 163 8.35 -28.98 -5.26
C TYR A 163 7.77 -30.24 -5.93
N ASN A 164 6.92 -31.03 -5.22
CA ASN A 164 6.21 -32.12 -5.85
C ASN A 164 5.04 -31.58 -6.72
N SER A 165 4.61 -32.38 -7.68
CA SER A 165 3.62 -31.95 -8.67
C SER A 165 2.28 -31.55 -8.05
N GLU A 166 1.85 -32.22 -6.97
CA GLU A 166 0.58 -31.93 -6.28
C GLU A 166 0.62 -30.58 -5.57
N THR A 167 1.71 -30.28 -4.82
CA THR A 167 1.91 -28.99 -4.15
C THR A 167 1.96 -27.85 -5.16
N VAL A 168 2.74 -28.01 -6.23
CA VAL A 168 2.90 -27.00 -7.28
C VAL A 168 1.58 -26.73 -7.99
N GLU A 169 0.77 -27.78 -8.28
CA GLU A 169 -0.52 -27.61 -8.93
C GLU A 169 -1.57 -26.95 -8.04
N LYS A 170 -1.64 -27.31 -6.76
CA LYS A 170 -2.53 -26.67 -5.77
C LYS A 170 -2.24 -25.17 -5.65
N ALA A 171 -0.98 -24.78 -5.53
CA ALA A 171 -0.56 -23.39 -5.45
C ALA A 171 -0.95 -22.61 -6.71
N TYR A 172 -0.77 -23.19 -7.90
CA TYR A 172 -1.21 -22.59 -9.16
C TYR A 172 -2.70 -22.29 -9.15
N ASN A 173 -3.52 -23.28 -8.87
CA ASN A 173 -4.98 -23.15 -8.91
C ASN A 173 -5.47 -22.13 -7.89
N TYR A 174 -4.98 -22.19 -6.65
CA TYR A 174 -5.34 -21.25 -5.59
C TYR A 174 -5.00 -19.79 -5.94
N SER A 175 -3.80 -19.55 -6.46
CA SER A 175 -3.39 -18.21 -6.86
C SER A 175 -4.14 -17.73 -8.10
N LYS A 176 -4.40 -18.63 -9.07
CA LYS A 176 -5.12 -18.34 -10.33
C LYS A 176 -6.56 -17.93 -10.08
N GLU A 177 -7.28 -18.63 -9.20
CA GLU A 177 -8.66 -18.31 -8.80
C GLU A 177 -8.76 -16.94 -8.13
N SER A 178 -7.69 -16.49 -7.48
CA SER A 178 -7.62 -15.22 -6.78
C SER A 178 -7.15 -14.05 -7.68
N SER A 179 -6.65 -14.33 -8.89
CA SER A 179 -6.19 -13.30 -9.83
C SER A 179 -7.35 -12.80 -10.69
N ARG A 180 -7.45 -11.49 -10.89
CA ARG A 180 -8.46 -10.85 -11.76
C ARG A 180 -8.06 -10.89 -13.23
N SER A 181 -6.78 -10.69 -13.53
CA SER A 181 -6.22 -10.77 -14.89
C SER A 181 -5.90 -12.20 -15.29
N GLY A 182 -5.78 -13.10 -14.32
CA GLY A 182 -5.25 -14.43 -14.51
C GLY A 182 -3.71 -14.49 -14.55
N ASP A 183 -3.01 -13.37 -14.38
CA ASP A 183 -1.56 -13.34 -14.29
C ASP A 183 -1.10 -13.64 -12.85
N LEU A 184 0.01 -14.39 -12.73
CA LEU A 184 0.63 -14.71 -11.45
C LEU A 184 2.08 -14.19 -11.40
N MET A 185 2.54 -14.01 -10.18
CA MET A 185 3.93 -13.77 -9.83
C MET A 185 4.49 -15.02 -9.16
N VAL A 186 5.59 -15.53 -9.67
CA VAL A 186 6.40 -16.60 -9.07
C VAL A 186 7.67 -15.97 -8.58
N GLU A 187 7.88 -15.96 -7.27
CA GLU A 187 8.99 -15.20 -6.67
C GLU A 187 9.83 -16.03 -5.70
N GLU A 188 11.08 -15.62 -5.53
CA GLU A 188 11.89 -16.00 -4.37
C GLU A 188 11.14 -15.65 -3.09
N TYR A 189 10.97 -16.60 -2.17
CA TYR A 189 10.49 -16.30 -0.83
C TYR A 189 11.62 -15.67 -0.02
N MET A 190 11.47 -14.42 0.33
CA MET A 190 12.44 -13.69 1.14
C MET A 190 12.26 -14.05 2.62
N GLU A 191 13.31 -14.54 3.26
CA GLU A 191 13.35 -14.82 4.69
C GLU A 191 13.89 -13.63 5.47
N GLY A 192 13.34 -13.39 6.66
CA GLY A 192 13.75 -12.30 7.55
C GLY A 192 12.57 -11.49 8.09
N PRO A 193 12.83 -10.61 9.07
CA PRO A 193 11.82 -9.71 9.60
C PRO A 193 11.31 -8.73 8.54
N GLU A 194 10.09 -8.27 8.72
CA GLU A 194 9.44 -7.34 7.81
C GLU A 194 9.18 -6.01 8.48
N VAL A 195 9.39 -4.95 7.74
CA VAL A 195 9.08 -3.59 8.15
C VAL A 195 8.24 -2.91 7.08
N SER A 196 7.49 -1.88 7.47
CA SER A 196 6.94 -0.91 6.54
C SER A 196 7.58 0.45 6.74
N VAL A 197 7.71 1.20 5.65
CA VAL A 197 8.29 2.54 5.62
C VAL A 197 7.24 3.51 5.12
N GLU A 198 6.88 4.47 5.98
CA GLU A 198 5.93 5.52 5.66
C GLU A 198 6.70 6.74 5.15
N THR A 199 6.36 7.17 3.93
CA THR A 199 6.99 8.34 3.32
C THR A 199 5.98 9.36 2.85
N LEU A 200 6.45 10.60 2.70
CA LEU A 200 5.74 11.67 2.02
C LEU A 200 6.68 12.32 1.00
N SER A 201 6.24 12.41 -0.24
CA SER A 201 6.99 13.08 -1.31
C SER A 201 6.41 14.45 -1.59
N VAL A 202 7.28 15.44 -1.76
CA VAL A 202 6.93 16.82 -2.13
C VAL A 202 7.89 17.28 -3.22
N ASN A 203 7.36 17.59 -4.40
CA ASN A 203 8.14 18.08 -5.55
C ASN A 203 9.34 17.18 -5.91
N GLY A 204 9.14 15.86 -5.84
CA GLY A 204 10.15 14.86 -6.16
C GLY A 204 11.11 14.52 -5.02
N VAL A 205 11.03 15.20 -3.88
CA VAL A 205 11.82 14.87 -2.69
C VAL A 205 11.03 13.91 -1.80
N CYS A 206 11.54 12.71 -1.59
CA CYS A 206 10.93 11.68 -0.75
C CYS A 206 11.45 11.78 0.70
N HIS A 207 10.57 12.08 1.64
CA HIS A 207 10.86 12.15 3.07
C HIS A 207 10.39 10.87 3.75
N VAL A 208 11.31 10.14 4.39
CA VAL A 208 10.99 9.00 5.26
C VAL A 208 10.52 9.56 6.60
N ILE A 209 9.25 9.32 6.94
CA ILE A 209 8.64 9.81 8.18
C ILE A 209 8.84 8.80 9.31
N GLN A 210 8.61 7.51 9.04
CA GLN A 210 8.77 6.47 10.06
C GLN A 210 9.03 5.10 9.45
N ILE A 211 9.75 4.25 10.20
CA ILE A 211 9.93 2.83 9.92
C ILE A 211 9.20 2.04 11.02
N THR A 212 8.36 1.11 10.59
CA THR A 212 7.44 0.33 11.44
C THR A 212 7.83 -1.13 11.42
N ASP A 213 8.08 -1.73 12.58
CA ASP A 213 8.24 -3.18 12.68
C ASP A 213 6.87 -3.86 12.56
N LYS A 214 6.79 -4.89 11.72
CA LYS A 214 5.59 -5.70 11.51
C LYS A 214 5.70 -7.01 12.31
N LEU A 215 4.66 -7.31 13.08
CA LEU A 215 4.46 -8.62 13.69
C LEU A 215 3.46 -9.39 12.84
N THR A 216 3.90 -10.46 12.19
CA THR A 216 3.07 -11.31 11.33
C THR A 216 3.03 -12.73 11.85
N THR A 217 1.97 -13.47 11.50
CA THR A 217 1.98 -14.93 11.64
C THR A 217 2.89 -15.53 10.57
N ASP A 218 3.37 -16.76 10.83
CA ASP A 218 4.11 -17.53 9.85
C ASP A 218 3.23 -17.98 8.66
N ALA A 219 3.91 -18.58 7.65
CA ALA A 219 3.21 -19.27 6.57
C ALA A 219 2.20 -20.29 7.12
N PRO A 220 1.09 -20.53 6.45
CA PRO A 220 0.73 -20.00 5.13
C PRO A 220 -0.07 -18.69 5.16
N TYR A 221 -0.39 -18.14 6.33
CA TYR A 221 -1.41 -17.10 6.47
C TYR A 221 -0.87 -15.68 6.33
N PHE A 222 0.37 -15.41 6.81
CA PHE A 222 1.01 -14.08 6.79
C PHE A 222 0.11 -12.94 7.30
N VAL A 223 -0.67 -13.22 8.37
CA VAL A 223 -1.61 -12.27 8.94
C VAL A 223 -0.85 -11.28 9.84
N GLU A 224 -1.13 -10.01 9.67
CA GLU A 224 -0.58 -8.95 10.51
C GLU A 224 -1.20 -9.01 11.92
N MET A 225 -0.34 -9.14 12.94
CA MET A 225 -0.72 -9.28 14.35
C MET A 225 -0.40 -8.02 15.16
N GLY A 226 0.28 -7.07 14.55
CA GLY A 226 0.59 -5.79 15.18
C GLY A 226 1.76 -5.06 14.54
N HIS A 227 1.92 -3.82 14.97
CA HIS A 227 2.95 -2.90 14.50
C HIS A 227 3.59 -2.19 15.68
N SER A 228 4.86 -1.82 15.56
CA SER A 228 5.60 -1.03 16.53
C SER A 228 6.44 0.05 15.86
N GLN A 229 6.45 1.24 16.43
CA GLN A 229 7.25 2.39 16.00
C GLN A 229 7.99 3.01 17.18
N PRO A 230 9.19 3.59 16.99
CA PRO A 230 10.03 3.39 15.81
C PRO A 230 10.50 1.93 15.71
N SER A 231 11.03 1.56 14.54
CA SER A 231 11.62 0.22 14.37
C SER A 231 12.76 -0.04 15.37
N GLY A 232 12.78 -1.25 15.93
CA GLY A 232 13.82 -1.71 16.88
C GLY A 232 15.15 -2.09 16.22
N HIS A 233 15.26 -2.01 14.90
CA HIS A 233 16.51 -2.30 14.20
C HIS A 233 17.60 -1.25 14.48
N THR A 234 18.87 -1.64 14.28
CA THR A 234 20.02 -0.74 14.44
C THR A 234 19.94 0.45 13.48
N GLU A 235 20.56 1.56 13.82
CA GLU A 235 20.58 2.76 12.97
C GLU A 235 21.19 2.49 11.59
N GLU A 236 22.16 1.59 11.51
CA GLU A 236 22.78 1.19 10.23
C GLU A 236 21.75 0.48 9.32
N ILE A 237 20.98 -0.46 9.88
CA ILE A 237 19.92 -1.17 9.14
C ILE A 237 18.79 -0.19 8.77
N LYS A 238 18.38 0.69 9.67
CA LYS A 238 17.37 1.72 9.37
C LYS A 238 17.78 2.65 8.23
N LYS A 239 19.05 3.05 8.17
CA LYS A 239 19.59 3.83 7.04
C LYS A 239 19.54 3.06 5.71
N GLN A 240 19.84 1.77 5.73
CA GLN A 240 19.74 0.92 4.54
C GLN A 240 18.27 0.76 4.09
N ILE A 241 17.35 0.52 5.02
CA ILE A 241 15.91 0.46 4.76
C ILE A 241 15.42 1.78 4.14
N ALA A 242 15.75 2.92 4.75
CA ALA A 242 15.36 4.24 4.25
C ALA A 242 15.89 4.48 2.82
N LYS A 243 17.15 4.13 2.54
CA LYS A 243 17.74 4.23 1.20
C LYS A 243 16.97 3.39 0.17
N VAL A 244 16.60 2.17 0.51
CA VAL A 244 15.83 1.27 -0.37
C VAL A 244 14.42 1.82 -0.60
N ALA A 245 13.75 2.31 0.45
CA ALA A 245 12.41 2.89 0.33
C ALA A 245 12.40 4.15 -0.55
N ILE A 246 13.37 5.06 -0.36
CA ILE A 246 13.52 6.27 -1.20
C ILE A 246 13.78 5.87 -2.67
N ALA A 247 14.67 4.92 -2.91
CA ALA A 247 14.97 4.44 -4.26
C ALA A 247 13.74 3.80 -4.91
N ALA A 248 12.96 3.02 -4.16
CA ALA A 248 11.72 2.43 -4.63
C ALA A 248 10.66 3.50 -4.98
N ASN A 249 10.47 4.49 -4.10
CA ASN A 249 9.57 5.61 -4.33
C ASN A 249 9.91 6.35 -5.65
N HIS A 250 11.18 6.66 -5.88
CA HIS A 250 11.62 7.31 -7.11
C HIS A 250 11.45 6.41 -8.35
N ALA A 251 11.74 5.11 -8.24
CA ALA A 251 11.59 4.14 -9.34
C ALA A 251 10.12 4.01 -9.81
N ILE A 252 9.18 4.08 -8.87
CA ILE A 252 7.74 4.09 -9.17
C ILE A 252 7.31 5.44 -9.74
N GLY A 253 7.98 6.54 -9.37
CA GLY A 253 7.71 7.89 -9.87
C GLY A 253 6.76 8.70 -9.00
N ILE A 254 6.77 8.49 -7.69
CA ILE A 254 5.93 9.25 -6.74
C ILE A 254 6.63 10.58 -6.44
N SER A 255 6.21 11.65 -7.12
CA SER A 255 6.77 12.99 -6.93
C SER A 255 6.02 13.83 -5.88
N ASN A 256 4.73 13.56 -5.69
CA ASN A 256 3.89 14.21 -4.68
C ASN A 256 2.92 13.20 -4.08
N GLY A 257 2.81 13.21 -2.75
CA GLY A 257 1.93 12.32 -2.00
C GLY A 257 2.64 11.25 -1.20
N PRO A 258 1.89 10.37 -0.54
CA PRO A 258 2.41 9.34 0.35
C PRO A 258 2.90 8.10 -0.39
N SER A 259 3.78 7.33 0.26
CA SER A 259 3.94 5.91 -0.04
C SER A 259 4.08 5.07 1.22
N HIS A 260 3.61 3.85 1.12
CA HIS A 260 3.77 2.78 2.09
C HIS A 260 4.58 1.68 1.43
N THR A 261 5.80 1.43 1.92
CA THR A 261 6.73 0.47 1.31
C THR A 261 7.01 -0.65 2.28
N GLU A 262 6.67 -1.89 1.91
CA GLU A 262 6.98 -3.09 2.66
C GLU A 262 8.36 -3.63 2.26
N ILE A 263 9.19 -3.92 3.26
CA ILE A 263 10.58 -4.33 3.07
C ILE A 263 10.90 -5.52 3.97
N LYS A 264 11.48 -6.58 3.40
CA LYS A 264 12.08 -7.70 4.14
C LYS A 264 13.56 -7.43 4.37
N ILE A 265 14.02 -7.64 5.60
CA ILE A 265 15.44 -7.54 5.96
C ILE A 265 16.03 -8.93 5.82
N THR A 266 16.56 -9.23 4.63
CA THR A 266 17.15 -10.53 4.30
C THR A 266 18.60 -10.60 4.73
N LYS A 267 19.22 -11.79 4.64
CA LYS A 267 20.66 -11.97 4.84
C LYS A 267 21.52 -11.13 3.88
N ASP A 268 20.97 -10.78 2.72
CA ASP A 268 21.64 -9.98 1.67
C ASP A 268 21.31 -8.47 1.79
N GLY A 269 20.58 -8.07 2.85
CA GLY A 269 20.13 -6.70 3.09
C GLY A 269 18.64 -6.50 2.81
N PRO A 270 18.15 -5.26 2.93
CA PRO A 270 16.73 -4.93 2.72
C PRO A 270 16.33 -5.11 1.25
N LYS A 271 15.21 -5.83 1.01
CA LYS A 271 14.58 -6.01 -0.31
C LYS A 271 13.10 -5.61 -0.27
N VAL A 272 12.63 -4.93 -1.31
CA VAL A 272 11.22 -4.48 -1.40
C VAL A 272 10.28 -5.66 -1.62
N VAL A 273 9.26 -5.76 -0.77
CA VAL A 273 8.13 -6.68 -0.92
C VAL A 273 7.04 -6.07 -1.80
N GLU A 274 6.58 -4.88 -1.44
CA GLU A 274 5.51 -4.15 -2.15
C GLU A 274 5.60 -2.65 -1.82
N LEU A 275 5.04 -1.81 -2.70
CA LEU A 275 4.90 -0.38 -2.48
C LEU A 275 3.55 0.10 -2.98
N GLY A 276 2.77 0.76 -2.11
CA GLY A 276 1.54 1.45 -2.46
C GLY A 276 1.74 2.97 -2.47
N ALA A 277 1.24 3.67 -3.49
CA ALA A 277 1.30 5.13 -3.58
C ALA A 277 0.16 5.79 -2.76
N ARG A 278 0.00 5.36 -1.53
CA ARG A 278 -1.08 5.79 -0.61
C ARG A 278 -0.60 5.70 0.84
N LEU A 279 -1.33 6.30 1.76
CA LEU A 279 -1.10 6.14 3.20
C LEU A 279 -1.31 4.69 3.63
N GLY A 280 -0.42 4.18 4.49
CA GLY A 280 -0.52 2.86 5.09
C GLY A 280 -1.82 2.67 5.87
N GLY A 281 -2.33 1.44 5.88
CA GLY A 281 -3.50 1.02 6.67
C GLY A 281 -3.14 0.70 8.13
N ASP A 282 -3.95 -0.16 8.73
CA ASP A 282 -3.74 -0.76 10.07
C ASP A 282 -3.41 0.23 11.19
N ASN A 283 -3.97 1.43 11.07
CA ASN A 283 -3.73 2.55 11.98
C ASN A 283 -2.27 3.05 12.01
N ILE A 284 -1.42 2.62 11.09
CA ILE A 284 -0.01 3.02 11.05
C ILE A 284 0.09 4.52 10.84
N THR A 285 -0.50 5.03 9.75
CA THR A 285 -0.39 6.46 9.38
C THR A 285 -1.38 7.36 10.11
N THR A 286 -2.50 6.82 10.57
CA THR A 286 -3.56 7.58 11.24
C THR A 286 -3.33 7.77 12.73
N TYR A 287 -2.66 6.82 13.39
CA TYR A 287 -2.43 6.86 14.84
C TYR A 287 -0.97 6.63 15.22
N LEU A 288 -0.33 5.56 14.75
CA LEU A 288 1.00 5.20 15.25
C LEU A 288 2.05 6.24 14.89
N THR A 289 2.10 6.68 13.62
CA THR A 289 3.09 7.67 13.17
C THR A 289 2.91 9.02 13.87
N PRO A 290 1.71 9.60 13.99
CA PRO A 290 1.49 10.80 14.79
C PRO A 290 1.91 10.64 16.26
N LEU A 291 1.58 9.52 16.90
CA LEU A 291 1.97 9.23 18.30
C LEU A 291 3.48 9.04 18.47
N SER A 292 4.16 8.53 17.45
CA SER A 292 5.60 8.27 17.47
C SER A 292 6.43 9.49 17.13
N THR A 293 5.99 10.32 16.19
CA THR A 293 6.78 11.42 15.60
C THR A 293 6.20 12.80 15.80
N GLY A 294 4.89 12.91 16.04
CA GLY A 294 4.15 14.18 16.02
C GLY A 294 3.83 14.70 14.61
N VAL A 295 4.18 13.95 13.55
CA VAL A 295 3.79 14.27 12.16
C VAL A 295 2.39 13.74 11.89
N ASP A 296 1.45 14.62 11.59
CA ASP A 296 0.12 14.23 11.12
C ASP A 296 0.18 13.84 9.63
N MET A 297 0.31 12.55 9.37
CA MET A 297 0.43 12.01 8.01
C MET A 297 -0.81 12.30 7.16
N VAL A 298 -1.99 12.28 7.77
CA VAL A 298 -3.26 12.51 7.08
C VAL A 298 -3.39 13.98 6.68
N GLU A 299 -3.15 14.90 7.62
CA GLU A 299 -3.14 16.35 7.33
C GLU A 299 -2.09 16.69 6.27
N SER A 300 -0.88 16.15 6.41
CA SER A 300 0.20 16.38 5.45
C SER A 300 -0.16 15.89 4.05
N CYS A 301 -0.80 14.72 3.93
CA CYS A 301 -1.26 14.19 2.65
C CYS A 301 -2.35 15.08 2.02
N ILE A 302 -3.32 15.57 2.82
CA ILE A 302 -4.35 16.52 2.38
C ILE A 302 -3.69 17.81 1.86
N ARG A 303 -2.76 18.39 2.63
CA ARG A 303 -2.03 19.61 2.22
C ARG A 303 -1.27 19.43 0.92
N ILE A 304 -0.54 18.32 0.78
CA ILE A 304 0.18 17.99 -0.47
C ILE A 304 -0.81 17.90 -1.65
N ALA A 305 -1.94 17.20 -1.49
CA ALA A 305 -2.95 17.06 -2.54
C ALA A 305 -3.58 18.43 -2.94
N LEU A 306 -3.63 19.40 -2.02
CA LEU A 306 -4.13 20.74 -2.25
C LEU A 306 -3.04 21.75 -2.69
N GLY A 307 -1.78 21.30 -2.85
CA GLY A 307 -0.65 22.16 -3.20
C GLY A 307 -0.22 23.11 -2.08
N GLU A 308 -0.47 22.73 -0.84
CA GLU A 308 -0.10 23.50 0.34
C GLU A 308 1.16 22.95 1.00
N THR A 309 1.83 23.79 1.79
CA THR A 309 2.99 23.35 2.57
C THR A 309 2.55 22.38 3.67
N ALA A 310 3.21 21.23 3.72
CA ALA A 310 3.03 20.22 4.76
C ALA A 310 4.20 20.28 5.76
N ASP A 311 3.91 20.11 7.05
CA ASP A 311 4.92 19.98 8.10
C ASP A 311 5.32 18.50 8.23
N LEU A 312 6.50 18.16 7.74
CA LEU A 312 7.03 16.80 7.69
C LEU A 312 8.09 16.53 8.75
N GLU A 313 8.46 17.52 9.56
CA GLU A 313 9.51 17.40 10.55
C GLU A 313 9.00 16.70 11.82
N PRO A 314 9.68 15.65 12.29
CA PRO A 314 9.35 15.00 13.56
C PRO A 314 9.48 16.00 14.73
N LYS A 315 8.44 16.08 15.56
CA LYS A 315 8.40 16.96 16.74
C LYS A 315 8.95 16.28 17.99
N PHE A 316 8.99 14.96 17.98
CA PHE A 316 9.51 14.11 19.05
C PHE A 316 9.77 12.69 18.52
N HIS A 317 10.39 11.86 19.38
CA HIS A 317 10.61 10.44 19.12
C HIS A 317 10.08 9.63 20.30
N LYS A 318 8.90 9.02 20.12
CA LYS A 318 8.23 8.22 21.15
C LYS A 318 7.89 6.84 20.61
N ALA A 319 7.75 5.86 21.47
CA ALA A 319 7.25 4.54 21.09
C ALA A 319 5.72 4.57 20.94
N SER A 320 5.24 3.92 19.89
CA SER A 320 3.82 3.62 19.68
C SER A 320 3.65 2.20 19.16
N ALA A 321 2.58 1.53 19.53
CA ALA A 321 2.33 0.16 19.08
C ALA A 321 0.85 -0.16 19.03
N ILE A 322 0.48 -1.05 18.10
CA ILE A 322 -0.83 -1.71 18.04
C ILE A 322 -0.64 -3.23 18.06
N ARG A 323 -1.56 -3.93 18.71
CA ARG A 323 -1.62 -5.39 18.75
C ARG A 323 -3.06 -5.82 18.49
N TYR A 324 -3.23 -6.82 17.63
CA TYR A 324 -4.53 -7.39 17.31
C TYR A 324 -4.79 -8.61 18.17
N PHE A 325 -5.98 -8.67 18.77
CA PHE A 325 -6.37 -9.82 19.58
C PHE A 325 -6.63 -11.04 18.69
N ARG A 326 -6.05 -12.16 19.07
CA ARG A 326 -6.36 -13.44 18.48
C ARG A 326 -7.54 -14.04 19.24
N VAL A 327 -8.69 -14.13 18.59
CA VAL A 327 -9.86 -14.79 19.18
C VAL A 327 -9.56 -16.28 19.28
N CYS A 328 -9.58 -16.81 20.51
CA CYS A 328 -9.49 -18.23 20.76
C CYS A 328 -10.92 -18.80 20.92
N LEU A 329 -11.32 -19.74 20.08
CA LEU A 329 -12.65 -20.38 20.14
C LEU A 329 -12.95 -21.02 21.50
N LEU A 330 -11.93 -21.36 22.29
CA LEU A 330 -12.08 -21.91 23.65
C LEU A 330 -12.60 -20.90 24.68
N TYR A 331 -12.49 -19.59 24.41
CA TYR A 331 -12.95 -18.55 25.34
C TYR A 331 -14.22 -17.84 24.87
N THR A 332 -14.78 -18.21 23.72
CA THR A 332 -15.99 -17.60 23.16
C THR A 332 -17.24 -18.45 23.34
N SER A 333 -17.14 -19.58 24.05
CA SER A 333 -18.31 -20.35 24.49
C SER A 333 -18.84 -19.75 25.79
N PRO A 334 -20.13 -19.35 25.87
CA PRO A 334 -20.75 -18.85 27.10
C PRO A 334 -20.79 -19.94 28.18
#